data_c0cdb485c8cafed5ff300b98740f1eb5
#
_entry.id   c0cdb485c8cafed5ff300b98740f1eb5
#
_cell.length_a   1.000
_cell.length_b   1.000
_cell.length_c   1.000
_cell.angle_alpha   90.00
_cell.angle_beta   90.00
_cell.angle_gamma   90.00
#
_symmetry.space_group_name_H-M   'P 1'
#
loop_
_entity.id
_entity.type
_entity.pdbx_description
1 polymer ?
#
loop_
_entity_poly.entity_id
_entity_poly.type
_entity_poly.pdbx_seq_one_letter_code
_entity_poly.pdbx_strand_id
1 'polypeptide(L)'
;LGIGMPSGLENGMFQIGKLCVSSLTSTLGTSAIAANAVANTISGIANIPGSTMGLAMIPVVSRCLGAGDKKQAKHYAKMFILMAMLGLFCTNACLFFTIPYIARLFSLSDTALNMCVTVMHWFSLFSVVCWATSFTLPNALRSGGDARYTMTVSIFSMWLFRVILSYIFVLKLNMGLTGVWFGMFIDWICRSVFFMIRFVSNKWMDHNVI
;
A
#
# COMPACT_ATOMS: atom_id res chain seq x y z
N LEU A 1 2.34 -24.35 -6.31
CA LEU A 1 1.48 -23.64 -7.29
C LEU A 1 0.30 -22.93 -6.62
N GLY A 2 -0.27 -23.47 -5.52
CA GLY A 2 -1.46 -22.92 -4.85
C GLY A 2 -1.30 -21.49 -4.26
N ILE A 3 -0.11 -21.09 -3.86
CA ILE A 3 0.18 -19.74 -3.31
C ILE A 3 0.91 -18.86 -4.34
N GLY A 4 1.81 -19.43 -5.12
CA GLY A 4 2.63 -18.67 -6.06
C GLY A 4 1.82 -18.10 -7.23
N MET A 5 0.89 -18.87 -7.78
CA MET A 5 0.07 -18.44 -8.91
C MET A 5 -0.87 -17.27 -8.54
N PRO A 6 -1.64 -17.30 -7.43
CA PRO A 6 -2.41 -16.14 -7.00
C PRO A 6 -1.57 -14.88 -6.76
N SER A 7 -0.42 -15.02 -6.11
CA SER A 7 0.48 -13.89 -5.85
C SER A 7 1.08 -13.32 -7.15
N GLY A 8 1.41 -14.16 -8.12
CA GLY A 8 1.87 -13.73 -9.43
C GLY A 8 0.81 -12.96 -10.21
N LEU A 9 -0.43 -13.47 -10.24
CA LEU A 9 -1.57 -12.79 -10.86
C LEU A 9 -1.87 -11.45 -10.17
N GLU A 10 -1.86 -11.41 -8.84
CA GLU A 10 -2.04 -10.18 -8.07
C GLU A 10 -1.01 -9.11 -8.47
N ASN A 11 0.27 -9.48 -8.49
CA ASN A 11 1.34 -8.56 -8.87
C ASN A 11 1.22 -8.10 -10.33
N GLY A 12 0.88 -8.99 -11.26
CA GLY A 12 0.66 -8.64 -12.66
C GLY A 12 -0.48 -7.66 -12.83
N MET A 13 -1.64 -7.94 -12.26
CA MET A 13 -2.81 -7.06 -12.31
C MET A 13 -2.55 -5.72 -11.62
N PHE A 14 -1.76 -5.72 -10.55
CA PHE A 14 -1.34 -4.49 -9.86
C PHE A 14 -0.45 -3.61 -10.74
N GLN A 15 0.47 -4.19 -11.50
CA GLN A 15 1.31 -3.44 -12.43
C GLN A 15 0.50 -2.86 -13.61
N ILE A 16 -0.44 -3.63 -14.16
CA ILE A 16 -1.34 -3.11 -15.20
C ILE A 16 -2.16 -1.92 -14.67
N GLY A 17 -2.73 -2.04 -13.47
CA GLY A 17 -3.45 -0.92 -12.84
C GLY A 17 -2.58 0.31 -12.61
N LYS A 18 -1.30 0.13 -12.21
CA LYS A 18 -0.35 1.25 -12.13
C LYS A 18 -0.09 1.92 -13.48
N LEU A 19 0.01 1.15 -14.56
CA LEU A 19 0.18 1.69 -15.91
C LEU A 19 -1.04 2.52 -16.33
N CYS A 20 -2.27 2.06 -16.06
CA CYS A 20 -3.49 2.82 -16.32
C CYS A 20 -3.49 4.17 -15.57
N VAL A 21 -3.13 4.17 -14.28
CA VAL A 21 -3.03 5.39 -13.48
C VAL A 21 -1.91 6.30 -13.95
N SER A 22 -0.78 5.74 -14.38
CA SER A 22 0.33 6.51 -14.96
C SER A 22 -0.06 7.17 -16.29
N SER A 23 -0.80 6.45 -17.14
CA SER A 23 -1.38 7.01 -18.37
C SER A 23 -2.34 8.18 -18.06
N LEU A 24 -3.19 8.04 -17.05
CA LEU A 24 -4.03 9.14 -16.58
C LEU A 24 -3.20 10.35 -16.11
N THR A 25 -2.13 10.10 -15.36
CA THR A 25 -1.24 11.18 -14.88
C THR A 25 -0.57 11.91 -16.05
N SER A 26 -0.27 11.22 -17.15
CA SER A 26 0.35 11.84 -18.33
C SER A 26 -0.56 12.87 -19.02
N THR A 27 -1.88 12.75 -18.87
CA THR A 27 -2.85 13.73 -19.40
C THR A 27 -2.85 15.05 -18.63
N LEU A 28 -2.29 15.07 -17.42
CA LEU A 28 -2.24 16.26 -16.54
C LEU A 28 -1.05 17.19 -16.84
N GLY A 29 -0.22 16.83 -17.81
CA GLY A 29 0.94 17.63 -18.24
C GLY A 29 2.25 17.26 -17.55
N THR A 30 3.35 17.84 -18.06
CA THR A 30 4.72 17.49 -17.66
C THR A 30 5.03 17.75 -16.18
N SER A 31 4.49 18.83 -15.61
CA SER A 31 4.67 19.16 -14.21
C SER A 31 4.04 18.10 -13.28
N ALA A 32 2.87 17.57 -13.64
CA ALA A 32 2.22 16.51 -12.87
C ALA A 32 2.98 15.18 -12.98
N ILE A 33 3.51 14.86 -14.15
CA ILE A 33 4.35 13.66 -14.36
C ILE A 33 5.59 13.74 -13.47
N ALA A 34 6.31 14.86 -13.50
CA ALA A 34 7.52 15.07 -12.73
C ALA A 34 7.21 15.01 -11.21
N ALA A 35 6.17 15.70 -10.75
CA ALA A 35 5.73 15.66 -9.36
C ALA A 35 5.36 14.24 -8.91
N ASN A 36 4.63 13.48 -9.73
CA ASN A 36 4.23 12.10 -9.42
C ASN A 36 5.43 11.15 -9.38
N ALA A 37 6.40 11.30 -10.27
CA ALA A 37 7.62 10.48 -10.28
C ALA A 37 8.44 10.67 -9.00
N VAL A 38 8.66 11.93 -8.60
CA VAL A 38 9.37 12.26 -7.36
C VAL A 38 8.59 11.79 -6.14
N ALA A 39 7.28 12.03 -6.08
CA ALA A 39 6.43 11.58 -4.99
C ALA A 39 6.42 10.05 -4.84
N ASN A 40 6.38 9.29 -5.94
CA ASN A 40 6.48 7.83 -5.90
C ASN A 40 7.86 7.35 -5.39
N THR A 41 8.94 8.02 -5.77
CA THR A 41 10.28 7.70 -5.28
C THR A 41 10.39 7.92 -3.78
N ILE A 42 9.96 9.07 -3.29
CA ILE A 42 10.00 9.41 -1.87
C ILE A 42 9.08 8.49 -1.05
N SER A 43 7.87 8.23 -1.52
CA SER A 43 6.94 7.30 -0.86
C SER A 43 7.48 5.87 -0.82
N GLY A 44 8.18 5.43 -1.85
CA GLY A 44 8.86 4.14 -1.89
C GLY A 44 9.87 3.99 -0.76
N ILE A 45 10.70 5.01 -0.55
CA ILE A 45 11.68 5.04 0.56
C ILE A 45 10.97 5.07 1.93
N ALA A 46 9.95 5.91 2.07
CA ALA A 46 9.19 6.04 3.31
C ALA A 46 8.50 4.72 3.75
N ASN A 47 8.14 3.87 2.77
CA ASN A 47 7.45 2.59 3.03
C ASN A 47 8.40 1.42 3.32
N ILE A 48 9.73 1.60 3.27
CA ILE A 48 10.71 0.53 3.54
C ILE A 48 10.47 -0.15 4.90
N PRO A 49 10.28 0.56 6.03
CA PRO A 49 10.07 -0.12 7.31
C PRO A 49 8.85 -1.05 7.31
N GLY A 50 7.75 -0.60 6.71
CA GLY A 50 6.54 -1.42 6.61
C GLY A 50 6.71 -2.66 5.73
N SER A 51 7.38 -2.53 4.58
CA SER A 51 7.65 -3.65 3.68
C SER A 51 8.60 -4.67 4.30
N THR A 52 9.64 -4.20 4.98
CA THR A 52 10.62 -5.07 5.67
C THR A 52 9.95 -5.88 6.77
N MET A 53 9.12 -5.25 7.60
CA MET A 53 8.35 -5.97 8.64
C MET A 53 7.37 -6.96 8.03
N GLY A 54 6.75 -6.64 6.89
CA GLY A 54 5.89 -7.56 6.16
C GLY A 54 6.62 -8.81 5.66
N LEU A 55 7.82 -8.66 5.13
CA LEU A 55 8.65 -9.77 4.67
C LEU A 55 9.16 -10.62 5.85
N ALA A 56 9.62 -9.98 6.93
CA ALA A 56 10.10 -10.67 8.13
C ALA A 56 8.99 -11.45 8.86
N MET A 57 7.74 -11.02 8.74
CA MET A 57 6.59 -11.67 9.34
C MET A 57 6.29 -13.04 8.71
N ILE A 58 6.52 -13.21 7.41
CA ILE A 58 6.17 -14.44 6.67
C ILE A 58 6.77 -15.69 7.30
N PRO A 59 8.10 -15.82 7.47
CA PRO A 59 8.70 -17.03 8.03
C PRO A 59 8.31 -17.28 9.48
N VAL A 60 8.12 -16.22 10.27
CA VAL A 60 7.76 -16.35 11.69
C VAL A 60 6.34 -16.87 11.85
N VAL A 61 5.37 -16.25 11.17
CA VAL A 61 3.96 -16.68 11.21
C VAL A 61 3.77 -18.07 10.63
N SER A 62 4.44 -18.37 9.50
CA SER A 62 4.36 -19.71 8.88
C SER A 62 4.90 -20.80 9.81
N ARG A 63 6.00 -20.55 10.53
CA ARG A 63 6.55 -21.50 11.52
C ARG A 63 5.58 -21.75 12.67
N CYS A 64 4.96 -20.72 13.23
CA CYS A 64 3.98 -20.86 14.31
C CYS A 64 2.76 -21.67 13.85
N LEU A 65 2.27 -21.42 12.63
CA LEU A 65 1.15 -22.16 12.05
C LEU A 65 1.54 -23.63 11.76
N GLY A 66 2.74 -23.88 11.24
CA GLY A 66 3.26 -25.22 11.02
C GLY A 66 3.44 -26.04 12.31
N ALA A 67 3.72 -25.37 13.43
CA ALA A 67 3.76 -25.98 14.76
C ALA A 67 2.37 -26.14 15.42
N GLY A 68 1.29 -25.71 14.75
CA GLY A 68 -0.08 -25.79 15.27
C GLY A 68 -0.44 -24.69 16.29
N ASP A 69 0.48 -23.77 16.61
CA ASP A 69 0.24 -22.70 17.59
C ASP A 69 -0.37 -21.44 16.93
N LYS A 70 -1.68 -21.52 16.69
CA LYS A 70 -2.47 -20.40 16.14
C LYS A 70 -2.45 -19.15 17.03
N LYS A 71 -2.34 -19.33 18.37
CA LYS A 71 -2.33 -18.20 19.29
C LYS A 71 -1.04 -17.41 19.17
N GLN A 72 0.08 -18.09 19.09
CA GLN A 72 1.39 -17.47 18.91
C GLN A 72 1.54 -16.85 17.52
N ALA A 73 1.03 -17.50 16.46
CA ALA A 73 0.97 -16.94 15.11
C ALA A 73 0.25 -15.58 15.06
N LYS A 74 -0.92 -15.50 15.71
CA LYS A 74 -1.70 -14.25 15.80
C LYS A 74 -0.99 -13.18 16.62
N HIS A 75 -0.32 -13.57 17.71
CA HIS A 75 0.47 -12.65 18.55
C HIS A 75 1.61 -12.02 17.77
N TYR A 76 2.42 -12.83 17.10
CA TYR A 76 3.53 -12.31 16.29
C TYR A 76 3.05 -11.47 15.10
N ALA A 77 1.97 -11.87 14.42
CA ALA A 77 1.40 -11.06 13.35
C ALA A 77 1.02 -9.64 13.84
N LYS A 78 0.35 -9.54 14.99
CA LYS A 78 0.02 -8.24 15.60
C LYS A 78 1.27 -7.43 15.96
N MET A 79 2.29 -8.08 16.52
CA MET A 79 3.54 -7.44 16.90
C MET A 79 4.26 -6.86 15.67
N PHE A 80 4.37 -7.62 14.58
CA PHE A 80 4.97 -7.14 13.33
C PHE A 80 4.18 -5.98 12.71
N ILE A 81 2.85 -6.02 12.74
CA ILE A 81 2.00 -4.93 12.25
C ILE A 81 2.24 -3.66 13.08
N LEU A 82 2.29 -3.79 14.41
CA LEU A 82 2.57 -2.65 15.29
C LEU A 82 3.97 -2.07 15.04
N MET A 83 4.98 -2.92 14.90
CA MET A 83 6.36 -2.48 14.56
C MET A 83 6.39 -1.79 13.20
N ALA A 84 5.66 -2.30 12.21
CA ALA A 84 5.51 -1.65 10.91
C ALA A 84 4.87 -0.25 11.04
N MET A 85 3.78 -0.13 11.82
CA MET A 85 3.13 1.15 12.08
C MET A 85 4.06 2.15 12.77
N LEU A 86 4.81 1.71 13.78
CA LEU A 86 5.79 2.54 14.48
C LEU A 86 6.91 3.01 13.54
N GLY A 87 7.46 2.09 12.73
CA GLY A 87 8.48 2.44 11.74
C GLY A 87 7.96 3.43 10.70
N LEU A 88 6.75 3.18 10.16
CA LEU A 88 6.08 4.10 9.24
C LEU A 88 5.75 5.45 9.89
N PHE A 89 5.36 5.47 11.16
CA PHE A 89 5.12 6.72 11.88
C PHE A 89 6.41 7.55 11.98
N CYS A 90 7.53 6.94 12.38
CA CYS A 90 8.80 7.64 12.47
C CYS A 90 9.26 8.21 11.12
N THR A 91 9.21 7.38 10.05
CA THR A 91 9.62 7.83 8.71
C THR A 91 8.70 8.90 8.14
N ASN A 92 7.38 8.76 8.30
CA ASN A 92 6.43 9.74 7.80
C ASN A 92 6.39 11.02 8.63
N ALA A 93 6.60 10.98 9.94
CA ALA A 93 6.76 12.16 10.76
C ALA A 93 8.00 12.96 10.33
N CYS A 94 9.14 12.30 10.13
CA CYS A 94 10.33 12.94 9.59
C CYS A 94 10.07 13.53 8.19
N LEU A 95 9.43 12.75 7.32
CA LEU A 95 9.12 13.16 5.96
C LEU A 95 8.20 14.39 5.93
N PHE A 96 7.18 14.44 6.78
CA PHE A 96 6.22 15.55 6.82
C PHE A 96 6.90 16.92 6.97
N PHE A 97 7.94 17.00 7.80
CA PHE A 97 8.69 18.24 8.00
C PHE A 97 9.79 18.46 6.95
N THR A 98 10.36 17.39 6.39
CA THR A 98 11.51 17.50 5.49
C THR A 98 11.12 17.52 4.01
N ILE A 99 9.88 17.19 3.65
CA ILE A 99 9.43 17.09 2.25
C ILE A 99 9.70 18.35 1.41
N PRO A 100 9.47 19.59 1.88
CA PRO A 100 9.73 20.78 1.07
C PRO A 100 11.22 20.93 0.70
N TYR A 101 12.11 20.47 1.58
CA TYR A 101 13.55 20.51 1.35
C TYR A 101 13.99 19.38 0.40
N ILE A 102 13.50 18.16 0.64
CA ILE A 102 13.82 17.00 -0.19
C ILE A 102 13.33 17.21 -1.64
N ALA A 103 12.10 17.68 -1.81
CA ALA A 103 11.53 17.89 -3.14
C ALA A 103 12.30 18.94 -3.96
N ARG A 104 12.91 19.95 -3.33
CA ARG A 104 13.76 20.94 -3.98
C ARG A 104 15.05 20.35 -4.56
N LEU A 105 15.58 19.26 -3.98
CA LEU A 105 16.78 18.59 -4.50
C LEU A 105 16.57 17.98 -5.88
N PHE A 106 15.32 17.72 -6.28
CA PHE A 106 14.97 17.16 -7.58
C PHE A 106 14.82 18.20 -8.69
N SER A 107 15.14 19.48 -8.43
CA SER A 107 15.08 20.57 -9.42
C SER A 107 13.74 20.66 -10.15
N LEU A 108 12.63 20.43 -9.45
CA LEU A 108 11.28 20.55 -9.96
C LEU A 108 10.93 22.00 -10.28
N SER A 109 10.05 22.23 -11.26
CA SER A 109 9.42 23.54 -11.44
C SER A 109 8.55 23.88 -10.23
N ASP A 110 8.32 25.16 -9.98
CA ASP A 110 7.53 25.62 -8.80
C ASP A 110 6.14 24.98 -8.75
N THR A 111 5.50 24.80 -9.90
CA THR A 111 4.21 24.12 -10.01
C THR A 111 4.32 22.62 -9.64
N ALA A 112 5.32 21.93 -10.15
CA ALA A 112 5.55 20.52 -9.83
C ALA A 112 5.96 20.33 -8.36
N LEU A 113 6.76 21.24 -7.81
CA LEU A 113 7.16 21.24 -6.41
C LEU A 113 5.93 21.33 -5.48
N ASN A 114 5.05 22.30 -5.73
CA ASN A 114 3.85 22.49 -4.92
C ASN A 114 2.90 21.26 -5.00
N MET A 115 2.73 20.69 -6.20
CA MET A 115 1.96 19.45 -6.37
C MET A 115 2.57 18.29 -5.59
N CYS A 116 3.88 18.10 -5.67
CA CYS A 116 4.60 17.04 -4.96
C CYS A 116 4.46 17.19 -3.44
N VAL A 117 4.72 18.38 -2.91
CA VAL A 117 4.64 18.68 -1.48
C VAL A 117 3.22 18.43 -0.95
N THR A 118 2.19 18.94 -1.65
CA THR A 118 0.79 18.73 -1.27
C THR A 118 0.43 17.26 -1.18
N VAL A 119 0.76 16.49 -2.21
CA VAL A 119 0.48 15.06 -2.28
C VAL A 119 1.21 14.30 -1.19
N MET A 120 2.46 14.64 -0.91
CA MET A 120 3.27 13.97 0.09
C MET A 120 2.85 14.28 1.54
N HIS A 121 2.31 15.46 1.81
CA HIS A 121 1.68 15.74 3.10
C HIS A 121 0.47 14.84 3.35
N TRP A 122 -0.42 14.69 2.36
CA TRP A 122 -1.54 13.75 2.45
C TRP A 122 -1.07 12.31 2.60
N PHE A 123 -0.05 11.92 1.83
CA PHE A 123 0.57 10.60 1.94
C PHE A 123 1.07 10.32 3.37
N SER A 124 1.79 11.25 3.99
CA SER A 124 2.34 11.09 5.33
C SER A 124 1.27 10.87 6.40
N LEU A 125 0.08 11.46 6.22
CA LEU A 125 -1.05 11.27 7.13
C LEU A 125 -1.70 9.90 6.96
N PHE A 126 -1.96 9.48 5.70
CA PHE A 126 -2.70 8.24 5.43
C PHE A 126 -1.84 6.99 5.51
N SER A 127 -0.52 7.07 5.24
CA SER A 127 0.31 5.87 5.09
C SER A 127 0.55 5.12 6.39
N VAL A 128 0.62 5.79 7.53
CA VAL A 128 0.99 5.17 8.82
C VAL A 128 0.11 3.96 9.15
N VAL A 129 -1.20 4.13 9.10
CA VAL A 129 -2.17 3.07 9.44
C VAL A 129 -2.60 2.31 8.19
N CYS A 130 -3.04 3.03 7.15
CA CYS A 130 -3.64 2.42 5.96
C CYS A 130 -2.64 1.61 5.16
N TRP A 131 -1.37 2.03 5.04
CA TRP A 131 -0.36 1.28 4.29
C TRP A 131 0.04 0.00 5.04
N ALA A 132 0.29 0.07 6.36
CA ALA A 132 0.64 -1.11 7.16
C ALA A 132 -0.44 -2.18 7.08
N THR A 133 -1.70 -1.81 7.24
CA THR A 133 -2.83 -2.76 7.19
C THR A 133 -3.13 -3.25 5.78
N SER A 134 -2.84 -2.45 4.73
CA SER A 134 -3.09 -2.84 3.33
C SER A 134 -1.99 -3.71 2.72
N PHE A 135 -0.73 -3.55 3.15
CA PHE A 135 0.42 -4.21 2.51
C PHE A 135 1.21 -5.13 3.46
N THR A 136 1.29 -4.81 4.75
CA THR A 136 1.97 -5.68 5.72
C THR A 136 1.05 -6.81 6.20
N LEU A 137 -0.19 -6.50 6.59
CA LEU A 137 -1.15 -7.49 7.09
C LEU A 137 -1.47 -8.63 6.10
N PRO A 138 -1.62 -8.43 4.77
CA PRO A 138 -1.84 -9.53 3.83
C PRO A 138 -0.76 -10.60 3.85
N ASN A 139 0.47 -10.28 4.25
CA ASN A 139 1.54 -11.26 4.37
C ASN A 139 1.26 -12.28 5.49
N ALA A 140 0.61 -11.86 6.60
CA ALA A 140 0.13 -12.80 7.62
C ALA A 140 -0.96 -13.72 7.06
N LEU A 141 -1.93 -13.17 6.31
CA LEU A 141 -3.00 -13.96 5.71
C LEU A 141 -2.45 -14.98 4.71
N ARG A 142 -1.50 -14.58 3.86
CA ARG A 142 -0.82 -15.47 2.91
C ARG A 142 -0.02 -16.56 3.61
N SER A 143 0.63 -16.25 4.73
CA SER A 143 1.34 -17.23 5.56
C SER A 143 0.40 -18.30 6.12
N GLY A 144 -0.88 -17.98 6.32
CA GLY A 144 -1.93 -18.92 6.71
C GLY A 144 -2.59 -19.66 5.54
N GLY A 145 -2.08 -19.50 4.30
CA GLY A 145 -2.65 -20.16 3.12
C GLY A 145 -3.79 -19.40 2.43
N ASP A 146 -4.20 -18.23 2.95
CA ASP A 146 -5.35 -17.44 2.45
C ASP A 146 -4.97 -16.48 1.30
N ALA A 147 -4.08 -16.95 0.41
CA ALA A 147 -3.57 -16.16 -0.71
C ALA A 147 -4.65 -15.80 -1.74
N ARG A 148 -5.66 -16.65 -1.92
CA ARG A 148 -6.76 -16.38 -2.85
C ARG A 148 -7.62 -15.20 -2.39
N TYR A 149 -7.91 -15.11 -1.10
CA TYR A 149 -8.66 -13.99 -0.53
C TYR A 149 -7.90 -12.67 -0.70
N THR A 150 -6.59 -12.67 -0.35
CA THR A 150 -5.77 -11.46 -0.49
C THR A 150 -5.69 -11.01 -1.94
N MET A 151 -5.51 -11.93 -2.89
CA MET A 151 -5.49 -11.65 -4.33
C MET A 151 -6.82 -11.03 -4.78
N THR A 152 -7.96 -11.65 -4.45
CA THR A 152 -9.28 -11.18 -4.90
C THR A 152 -9.58 -9.77 -4.37
N VAL A 153 -9.36 -9.53 -3.07
CA VAL A 153 -9.55 -8.21 -2.46
C VAL A 153 -8.62 -7.17 -3.08
N SER A 154 -7.34 -7.50 -3.27
CA SER A 154 -6.35 -6.58 -3.86
C SER A 154 -6.70 -6.20 -5.29
N ILE A 155 -7.06 -7.16 -6.14
CA ILE A 155 -7.42 -6.90 -7.54
C ILE A 155 -8.70 -6.07 -7.61
N PHE A 156 -9.76 -6.48 -6.90
CA PHE A 156 -11.03 -5.76 -6.89
C PHE A 156 -10.87 -4.31 -6.41
N SER A 157 -10.17 -4.12 -5.30
CA SER A 157 -9.92 -2.80 -4.72
C SER A 157 -9.09 -1.92 -5.66
N MET A 158 -8.04 -2.46 -6.27
CA MET A 158 -7.19 -1.76 -7.23
C MET A 158 -7.98 -1.23 -8.42
N TRP A 159 -8.79 -2.07 -9.04
CA TRP A 159 -9.55 -1.68 -10.23
C TRP A 159 -10.69 -0.74 -9.91
N LEU A 160 -11.47 -1.03 -8.86
CA LEU A 160 -12.65 -0.23 -8.51
C LEU A 160 -12.26 1.13 -7.93
N PHE A 161 -11.38 1.14 -6.93
CA PHE A 161 -11.07 2.38 -6.20
C PHE A 161 -9.86 3.11 -6.79
N ARG A 162 -8.76 2.42 -7.06
CA ARG A 162 -7.56 3.11 -7.53
C ARG A 162 -7.67 3.53 -8.99
N VAL A 163 -8.17 2.69 -9.89
CA VAL A 163 -8.29 3.04 -11.31
C VAL A 163 -9.55 3.88 -11.53
N ILE A 164 -10.75 3.34 -11.32
CA ILE A 164 -12.00 4.01 -11.68
C ILE A 164 -12.18 5.34 -10.92
N LEU A 165 -11.96 5.38 -9.59
CA LEU A 165 -12.11 6.63 -8.83
C LEU A 165 -11.06 7.67 -9.22
N SER A 166 -9.81 7.28 -9.53
CA SER A 166 -8.82 8.25 -10.02
C SER A 166 -9.27 8.91 -11.32
N TYR A 167 -9.85 8.15 -12.26
CA TYR A 167 -10.41 8.72 -13.48
C TYR A 167 -11.57 9.67 -13.18
N ILE A 168 -12.46 9.32 -12.24
CA ILE A 168 -13.58 10.19 -11.83
C ILE A 168 -13.06 11.49 -11.18
N PHE A 169 -12.12 11.39 -10.26
CA PHE A 169 -11.55 12.55 -9.56
C PHE A 169 -10.79 13.48 -10.49
N VAL A 170 -10.05 12.94 -11.43
CA VAL A 170 -9.29 13.74 -12.38
C VAL A 170 -10.21 14.35 -13.46
N LEU A 171 -11.06 13.55 -14.11
CA LEU A 171 -11.82 14.00 -15.28
C LEU A 171 -13.13 14.73 -14.94
N LYS A 172 -13.81 14.34 -13.84
CA LYS A 172 -15.07 14.97 -13.46
C LYS A 172 -14.92 16.04 -12.40
N LEU A 173 -14.02 15.84 -11.41
CA LEU A 173 -13.84 16.77 -10.31
C LEU A 173 -12.63 17.71 -10.50
N ASN A 174 -11.89 17.57 -11.59
CA ASN A 174 -10.71 18.38 -11.93
C ASN A 174 -9.68 18.52 -10.78
N MET A 175 -9.54 17.45 -9.96
CA MET A 175 -8.64 17.47 -8.80
C MET A 175 -7.16 17.30 -9.16
N GLY A 176 -6.84 17.15 -10.45
CA GLY A 176 -5.46 16.99 -10.92
C GLY A 176 -4.72 15.83 -10.28
N LEU A 177 -3.44 16.00 -9.99
CA LEU A 177 -2.60 14.96 -9.38
C LEU A 177 -3.11 14.51 -8.00
N THR A 178 -3.66 15.41 -7.21
CA THR A 178 -4.23 15.08 -5.89
C THR A 178 -5.36 14.07 -6.01
N GLY A 179 -6.20 14.16 -7.05
CA GLY A 179 -7.27 13.21 -7.32
C GLY A 179 -6.76 11.78 -7.58
N VAL A 180 -5.64 11.64 -8.28
CA VAL A 180 -4.99 10.34 -8.51
C VAL A 180 -4.59 9.70 -7.16
N TRP A 181 -3.99 10.47 -6.27
CA TRP A 181 -3.54 9.97 -4.97
C TRP A 181 -4.70 9.71 -4.01
N PHE A 182 -5.78 10.50 -4.06
CA PHE A 182 -6.99 10.20 -3.28
C PHE A 182 -7.62 8.87 -3.69
N GLY A 183 -7.66 8.53 -4.98
CA GLY A 183 -8.07 7.20 -5.44
C GLY A 183 -7.21 6.09 -4.83
N MET A 184 -5.91 6.31 -4.70
CA MET A 184 -4.98 5.38 -4.04
C MET A 184 -5.25 5.26 -2.53
N PHE A 185 -5.53 6.35 -1.83
CA PHE A 185 -5.80 6.32 -0.38
C PHE A 185 -7.11 5.58 -0.08
N ILE A 186 -8.15 5.76 -0.90
CA ILE A 186 -9.41 5.04 -0.78
C ILE A 186 -9.21 3.53 -1.02
N ASP A 187 -8.39 3.16 -2.02
CA ASP A 187 -7.97 1.77 -2.24
C ASP A 187 -7.32 1.17 -0.98
N TRP A 188 -6.40 1.89 -0.34
CA TRP A 188 -5.75 1.43 0.89
C TRP A 188 -6.72 1.27 2.06
N ILE A 189 -7.63 2.23 2.25
CA ILE A 189 -8.67 2.15 3.30
C ILE A 189 -9.55 0.92 3.07
N CYS A 190 -10.00 0.71 1.85
CA CYS A 190 -10.85 -0.43 1.50
C CYS A 190 -10.14 -1.76 1.79
N ARG A 191 -8.89 -1.93 1.33
CA ARG A 191 -8.07 -3.13 1.62
C ARG A 191 -7.88 -3.32 3.12
N SER A 192 -7.55 -2.25 3.84
CA SER A 192 -7.36 -2.28 5.29
C SER A 192 -8.59 -2.86 5.99
N VAL A 193 -9.78 -2.39 5.63
CA VAL A 193 -11.04 -2.87 6.23
C VAL A 193 -11.24 -4.36 5.95
N PHE A 194 -11.14 -4.80 4.69
CA PHE A 194 -11.34 -6.21 4.35
C PHE A 194 -10.30 -7.14 4.99
N PHE A 195 -9.03 -6.75 4.98
CA PHE A 195 -7.98 -7.56 5.59
C PHE A 195 -8.08 -7.60 7.11
N MET A 196 -8.46 -6.49 7.76
CA MET A 196 -8.70 -6.46 9.21
C MET A 196 -9.88 -7.34 9.62
N ILE A 197 -10.99 -7.29 8.89
CA ILE A 197 -12.15 -8.18 9.13
C ILE A 197 -11.71 -9.64 9.01
N ARG A 198 -10.96 -9.99 7.96
CA ARG A 198 -10.47 -11.35 7.76
C ARG A 198 -9.51 -11.80 8.86
N PHE A 199 -8.61 -10.92 9.29
CA PHE A 199 -7.65 -11.19 10.35
C PHE A 199 -8.32 -11.41 11.72
N VAL A 200 -9.31 -10.56 12.05
CA VAL A 200 -10.06 -10.66 13.32
C VAL A 200 -10.90 -11.93 13.36
N SER A 201 -11.51 -12.32 12.23
CA SER A 201 -12.35 -13.53 12.14
C SER A 201 -11.58 -14.85 12.34
N ASN A 202 -10.25 -14.82 12.38
CA ASN A 202 -9.34 -15.98 12.51
C ASN A 202 -9.44 -17.04 11.38
N LYS A 203 -10.31 -16.86 10.40
CA LYS A 203 -10.55 -17.81 9.30
C LYS A 203 -9.31 -18.06 8.43
N TRP A 204 -8.35 -17.13 8.44
CA TRP A 204 -7.10 -17.25 7.69
C TRP A 204 -6.13 -18.32 8.24
N MET A 205 -6.35 -18.78 9.49
CA MET A 205 -5.52 -19.81 10.14
C MET A 205 -6.06 -21.23 9.97
N ASP A 206 -7.19 -21.40 9.28
CA ASP A 206 -7.86 -22.72 9.15
C ASP A 206 -7.56 -23.40 7.80
N HIS A 207 -6.76 -22.77 6.94
CA HIS A 207 -6.34 -23.35 5.67
C HIS A 207 -5.14 -24.27 5.88
N ASN A 208 -5.26 -25.53 5.44
CA ASN A 208 -4.12 -26.44 5.43
C ASN A 208 -3.09 -25.96 4.41
N VAL A 209 -1.92 -25.56 4.89
CA VAL A 209 -0.76 -25.12 4.10
C VAL A 209 0.12 -26.35 3.81
N ILE A 210 -0.47 -27.43 3.30
CA ILE A 210 0.30 -28.61 2.82
C ILE A 210 -0.04 -28.85 1.36
#